data_445430b230f4c194c226dcf22c7b33ae
#
_entry.id   445430b230f4c194c226dcf22c7b33ae
#
_cell.length_a   1.000
_cell.length_b   1.000
_cell.length_c   1.000
_cell.angle_alpha   90.00
_cell.angle_beta   90.00
_cell.angle_gamma   90.00
#
_symmetry.space_group_name_H-M   'P 1'
#
loop_
_entity.id
_entity.type
_entity.pdbx_description
1 polymer ?
#
loop_
_entity_poly.entity_id
_entity_poly.type
_entity_poly.pdbx_seq_one_letter_code
_entity_poly.pdbx_strand_id
1 'polypeptide(L)'
;MKMRNLSTLIIHTLLACLPSLAVGETFSVATLNADGLPLQVMSVDVNPDGPGSDGTKLISQYLAAKNYDMVFFQEDFNYHDELTTSLADGYTFDVHSGDISIDPDNFDMSMLLTIRFECDGLGACLKNKHALNSMQRTAWTDYYGRLDHAWDGIVTKGFRRYEVTLHEGTQIVVYNMHMDASDASDEASGNDEGDRLARQSQWTQLVSELKDHLDDDRPIIVLGDMNSYYSRDNIDEVFVLPIEATGKATVTDVWKEMGSDSETLDKIFCINPVNGVKLQPTAFSIDKEGYQDGGTALGDHYPLAATFEVKDSKTLTILPPESTSDNDTKYFSITGQRIAQPTKGLYISKGRKIMIK
;
A
#
# COMPACT_ATOMS: atom_id res chain seq x y z
N MET A 1 -34.22 75.34 20.59
CA MET A 1 -34.19 73.88 20.96
C MET A 1 -33.97 73.10 19.66
N LYS A 2 -32.72 72.69 19.36
CA LYS A 2 -32.38 72.00 18.11
C LYS A 2 -32.28 70.52 18.38
N MET A 3 -33.15 69.72 17.74
CA MET A 3 -33.07 68.30 17.73
C MET A 3 -31.93 67.81 16.76
N ARG A 4 -31.00 67.03 17.28
CA ARG A 4 -29.94 66.37 16.53
C ARG A 4 -30.43 64.96 16.10
N ASN A 5 -30.55 64.75 14.80
CA ASN A 5 -30.80 63.44 14.24
C ASN A 5 -29.55 62.57 14.35
N LEU A 6 -29.69 61.41 15.01
CA LEU A 6 -28.66 60.38 15.10
C LEU A 6 -28.93 59.39 13.97
N SER A 7 -28.08 59.43 12.93
CA SER A 7 -28.13 58.45 11.88
C SER A 7 -27.35 57.21 12.30
N THR A 8 -28.04 56.11 12.54
CA THR A 8 -27.45 54.81 12.84
C THR A 8 -26.94 54.17 11.56
N LEU A 9 -25.62 54.08 11.40
CA LEU A 9 -24.96 53.38 10.30
C LEU A 9 -24.97 51.86 10.61
N ILE A 10 -25.78 51.09 9.92
CA ILE A 10 -25.79 49.64 10.01
C ILE A 10 -24.69 49.12 9.04
N ILE A 11 -23.56 48.66 9.60
CA ILE A 11 -22.52 47.98 8.86
C ILE A 11 -22.96 46.52 8.70
N HIS A 12 -23.39 46.15 7.49
CA HIS A 12 -23.60 44.77 7.12
C HIS A 12 -22.25 44.15 6.84
N THR A 13 -21.75 43.36 7.80
CA THR A 13 -20.58 42.50 7.56
C THR A 13 -21.01 41.33 6.70
N LEU A 14 -20.68 41.42 5.43
CA LEU A 14 -20.83 40.28 4.50
C LEU A 14 -19.76 39.27 4.89
N LEU A 15 -20.15 38.23 5.63
CA LEU A 15 -19.31 37.09 5.90
C LEU A 15 -19.25 36.29 4.56
N ALA A 16 -18.20 36.51 3.78
CA ALA A 16 -17.92 35.68 2.60
C ALA A 16 -17.59 34.26 3.12
N CYS A 17 -18.55 33.35 3.02
CA CYS A 17 -18.28 31.92 3.07
C CYS A 17 -17.39 31.59 1.88
N LEU A 18 -16.07 31.60 2.09
CA LEU A 18 -15.15 30.92 1.18
C LEU A 18 -15.55 29.42 1.24
N PRO A 19 -15.76 28.77 0.09
CA PRO A 19 -15.94 27.34 0.09
C PRO A 19 -14.67 26.74 0.68
N SER A 20 -14.80 26.07 1.82
CA SER A 20 -13.77 25.19 2.33
C SER A 20 -13.56 24.15 1.22
N LEU A 21 -12.40 24.18 0.57
CA LEU A 21 -11.98 23.03 -0.21
C LEU A 21 -11.96 21.86 0.77
N ALA A 22 -12.91 20.96 0.62
CA ALA A 22 -12.89 19.71 1.38
C ALA A 22 -11.58 19.03 1.02
N VAL A 23 -10.61 19.09 1.93
CA VAL A 23 -9.39 18.29 1.82
C VAL A 23 -9.86 16.86 2.02
N GLY A 24 -9.60 16.00 1.04
CA GLY A 24 -9.92 14.59 1.16
C GLY A 24 -9.22 13.98 2.37
N GLU A 25 -9.81 12.92 2.93
CA GLU A 25 -9.17 12.16 4.01
C GLU A 25 -7.76 11.74 3.58
N THR A 26 -6.78 11.91 4.48
CA THR A 26 -5.41 11.45 4.27
C THR A 26 -5.06 10.38 5.28
N PHE A 27 -4.30 9.38 4.84
CA PHE A 27 -3.79 8.33 5.70
C PHE A 27 -2.45 7.81 5.20
N SER A 28 -1.66 7.24 6.10
CA SER A 28 -0.36 6.65 5.81
C SER A 28 -0.39 5.13 5.98
N VAL A 29 0.29 4.43 5.09
CA VAL A 29 0.56 3.00 5.22
C VAL A 29 2.06 2.75 5.23
N ALA A 30 2.50 1.75 5.98
CA ALA A 30 3.86 1.24 5.92
C ALA A 30 3.85 -0.26 5.71
N THR A 31 4.87 -0.79 5.04
CA THR A 31 5.18 -2.21 4.95
C THR A 31 6.59 -2.45 5.45
N LEU A 32 6.80 -3.55 6.16
CA LEU A 32 8.07 -3.94 6.73
C LEU A 32 8.19 -5.46 6.82
N ASN A 33 9.17 -6.04 6.13
CA ASN A 33 9.69 -7.34 6.53
C ASN A 33 10.44 -7.15 7.87
N ALA A 34 9.95 -7.81 8.93
CA ALA A 34 10.40 -7.59 10.30
C ALA A 34 11.60 -8.48 10.65
N ASP A 35 12.04 -9.35 9.74
CA ASP A 35 13.16 -10.28 9.94
C ASP A 35 13.02 -11.09 11.25
N GLY A 36 11.79 -11.56 11.51
CA GLY A 36 11.38 -12.16 12.78
C GLY A 36 11.61 -13.67 12.88
N LEU A 37 12.48 -14.24 12.05
CA LEU A 37 12.91 -15.62 12.20
C LEU A 37 13.66 -15.82 13.53
N PRO A 38 13.56 -17.01 14.16
CA PRO A 38 14.29 -17.27 15.40
C PRO A 38 15.80 -17.25 15.12
N LEU A 39 16.58 -16.63 16.02
CA LEU A 39 18.05 -16.61 15.87
C LEU A 39 18.61 -18.03 15.81
N GLN A 40 18.04 -18.95 16.61
CA GLN A 40 18.44 -20.36 16.68
C GLN A 40 17.22 -21.25 16.83
N VAL A 41 17.28 -22.44 16.22
CA VAL A 41 16.34 -23.54 16.46
C VAL A 41 17.18 -24.76 16.92
N MET A 42 16.90 -25.30 18.10
CA MET A 42 17.63 -26.45 18.69
C MET A 42 19.16 -26.25 18.72
N SER A 43 19.63 -25.03 19.02
CA SER A 43 21.06 -24.63 18.99
C SER A 43 21.71 -24.65 17.62
N VAL A 44 20.93 -24.69 16.57
CA VAL A 44 21.39 -24.46 15.19
C VAL A 44 21.06 -23.01 14.81
N ASP A 45 22.05 -22.29 14.33
CA ASP A 45 21.86 -20.91 13.84
C ASP A 45 20.94 -20.93 12.61
N VAL A 46 19.84 -20.15 12.70
CA VAL A 46 18.84 -19.99 11.63
C VAL A 46 18.93 -18.58 11.07
N ASN A 47 18.88 -17.58 11.95
CA ASN A 47 18.97 -16.17 11.59
C ASN A 47 19.88 -15.42 12.58
N PRO A 48 21.20 -15.75 12.62
CA PRO A 48 22.09 -15.25 13.66
C PRO A 48 22.32 -13.74 13.63
N ASP A 49 22.13 -13.12 12.48
CA ASP A 49 22.30 -11.68 12.24
C ASP A 49 20.99 -10.90 12.33
N GLY A 50 19.87 -11.58 12.57
CA GLY A 50 18.55 -10.97 12.71
C GLY A 50 18.37 -10.16 14.00
N PRO A 51 17.29 -9.36 14.12
CA PRO A 51 17.06 -8.48 15.25
C PRO A 51 16.88 -9.21 16.58
N GLY A 52 16.34 -10.41 16.57
CA GLY A 52 16.00 -11.15 17.77
C GLY A 52 15.02 -10.36 18.66
N SER A 53 14.79 -10.82 19.89
CA SER A 53 13.83 -10.18 20.81
C SER A 53 14.14 -8.69 21.08
N ASP A 54 15.41 -8.35 21.34
CA ASP A 54 15.76 -6.98 21.73
C ASP A 54 15.73 -6.00 20.52
N GLY A 55 16.22 -6.43 19.35
CA GLY A 55 16.13 -5.63 18.13
C GLY A 55 14.68 -5.43 17.69
N THR A 56 13.83 -6.46 17.80
CA THR A 56 12.41 -6.37 17.45
C THR A 56 11.65 -5.38 18.36
N LYS A 57 12.01 -5.27 19.65
CA LYS A 57 11.48 -4.22 20.52
C LYS A 57 11.86 -2.81 20.04
N LEU A 58 13.09 -2.64 19.54
CA LEU A 58 13.52 -1.36 18.96
C LEU A 58 12.76 -1.06 17.67
N ILE A 59 12.49 -2.07 16.83
CA ILE A 59 11.62 -1.94 15.65
C ILE A 59 10.22 -1.45 16.08
N SER A 60 9.63 -2.08 17.08
CA SER A 60 8.33 -1.67 17.64
C SER A 60 8.32 -0.20 18.10
N GLN A 61 9.35 0.23 18.84
CA GLN A 61 9.49 1.61 19.29
C GLN A 61 9.64 2.59 18.13
N TYR A 62 10.40 2.21 17.12
CA TYR A 62 10.58 3.01 15.91
C TYR A 62 9.25 3.23 15.17
N LEU A 63 8.50 2.16 14.94
CA LEU A 63 7.20 2.22 14.27
C LEU A 63 6.19 3.06 15.07
N ALA A 64 6.16 2.93 16.40
CA ALA A 64 5.34 3.75 17.28
C ALA A 64 5.69 5.25 17.18
N ALA A 65 6.99 5.58 17.09
CA ALA A 65 7.45 6.96 16.92
C ALA A 65 7.09 7.53 15.53
N LYS A 66 7.13 6.72 14.49
CA LYS A 66 6.69 7.10 13.12
C LYS A 66 5.19 7.35 13.03
N ASN A 67 4.41 6.63 13.84
CA ASN A 67 2.99 6.89 13.99
C ASN A 67 2.20 6.77 12.67
N TYR A 68 2.50 5.76 11.84
CA TYR A 68 1.74 5.44 10.63
C TYR A 68 0.29 5.09 10.96
N ASP A 69 -0.62 5.31 10.02
CA ASP A 69 -2.02 4.93 10.23
C ASP A 69 -2.24 3.42 10.14
N MET A 70 -1.46 2.74 9.31
CA MET A 70 -1.46 1.29 9.16
C MET A 70 -0.04 0.80 8.94
N VAL A 71 0.31 -0.34 9.53
CA VAL A 71 1.57 -1.05 9.29
C VAL A 71 1.25 -2.49 8.95
N PHE A 72 1.90 -2.99 7.92
CA PHE A 72 1.79 -4.37 7.45
C PHE A 72 3.15 -5.04 7.53
N PHE A 73 3.18 -6.22 8.11
CA PHE A 73 4.40 -6.95 8.41
C PHE A 73 4.56 -8.17 7.52
N GLN A 74 5.80 -8.51 7.19
CA GLN A 74 6.24 -9.80 6.69
C GLN A 74 7.27 -10.35 7.70
N GLU A 75 7.46 -11.64 7.72
CA GLU A 75 8.30 -12.35 8.68
C GLU A 75 7.98 -12.06 10.15
N ASP A 76 6.72 -11.75 10.46
CA ASP A 76 6.22 -11.67 11.83
C ASP A 76 6.01 -13.10 12.38
N PHE A 77 7.11 -13.78 12.72
CA PHE A 77 7.11 -15.14 13.20
C PHE A 77 7.27 -15.20 14.73
N ASN A 78 8.52 -15.24 15.22
CA ASN A 78 8.83 -15.62 16.60
C ASN A 78 8.88 -14.46 17.61
N TYR A 79 8.78 -13.21 17.18
CA TYR A 79 8.91 -12.03 18.06
C TYR A 79 7.68 -11.12 17.99
N HIS A 80 6.51 -11.70 17.76
CA HIS A 80 5.25 -10.95 17.60
C HIS A 80 4.92 -10.06 18.79
N ASP A 81 5.09 -10.58 20.02
CA ASP A 81 4.80 -9.81 21.23
C ASP A 81 5.75 -8.61 21.37
N GLU A 82 7.02 -8.77 20.99
CA GLU A 82 8.00 -7.69 20.97
C GLU A 82 7.69 -6.67 19.88
N LEU A 83 7.33 -7.13 18.69
CA LEU A 83 6.98 -6.29 17.55
C LEU A 83 5.77 -5.41 17.84
N THR A 84 4.80 -5.91 18.58
CA THR A 84 3.52 -5.23 18.84
C THR A 84 3.51 -4.39 20.11
N THR A 85 4.44 -4.63 21.05
CA THR A 85 4.45 -4.05 22.41
C THR A 85 4.28 -2.53 22.42
N SER A 86 5.03 -1.77 21.62
CA SER A 86 4.98 -0.30 21.61
C SER A 86 3.80 0.27 20.86
N LEU A 87 3.08 -0.54 20.11
CA LEU A 87 1.91 -0.17 19.30
C LEU A 87 0.59 -0.51 20.02
N ALA A 88 0.62 -1.32 21.08
CA ALA A 88 -0.55 -1.92 21.72
C ALA A 88 -1.65 -0.93 22.13
N ASP A 89 -1.29 0.25 22.65
CA ASP A 89 -2.28 1.22 23.16
C ASP A 89 -3.02 1.98 22.06
N GLY A 90 -2.47 2.05 20.84
CA GLY A 90 -2.98 2.92 19.76
C GLY A 90 -3.51 2.19 18.54
N TYR A 91 -3.31 0.87 18.47
CA TYR A 91 -3.58 0.09 17.27
C TYR A 91 -4.43 -1.15 17.57
N THR A 92 -5.21 -1.54 16.57
CA THR A 92 -5.85 -2.86 16.49
C THR A 92 -5.00 -3.74 15.59
N PHE A 93 -4.76 -4.97 16.05
CA PHE A 93 -3.95 -5.98 15.34
C PHE A 93 -4.85 -7.03 14.70
N ASP A 94 -4.37 -7.63 13.62
CA ASP A 94 -4.95 -8.87 13.11
C ASP A 94 -4.43 -10.09 13.90
N VAL A 95 -4.77 -11.28 13.42
CA VAL A 95 -4.42 -12.53 14.11
C VAL A 95 -3.02 -12.96 13.70
N HIS A 96 -2.14 -13.12 14.70
CA HIS A 96 -0.82 -13.73 14.49
C HIS A 96 -0.96 -15.17 14.00
N SER A 97 -0.13 -15.57 13.03
CA SER A 97 -0.23 -16.90 12.39
C SER A 97 0.50 -18.01 13.15
N GLY A 98 1.28 -17.65 14.17
CA GLY A 98 2.03 -18.58 15.01
C GLY A 98 3.54 -18.56 14.74
N ASP A 99 4.27 -19.11 15.69
CA ASP A 99 5.73 -19.13 15.71
C ASP A 99 6.30 -20.34 14.94
N ILE A 100 7.52 -20.20 14.48
CA ILE A 100 8.33 -21.32 14.02
C ILE A 100 8.96 -21.96 15.25
N SER A 101 8.45 -23.11 15.66
CA SER A 101 8.96 -23.84 16.81
C SER A 101 8.99 -25.34 16.55
N ILE A 102 10.05 -25.98 17.03
CA ILE A 102 10.22 -27.43 16.96
C ILE A 102 10.26 -27.98 18.40
N ASP A 103 9.41 -28.94 18.70
CA ASP A 103 9.46 -29.67 19.96
C ASP A 103 10.68 -30.60 19.97
N PRO A 104 11.70 -30.33 20.80
CA PRO A 104 12.93 -31.11 20.81
C PRO A 104 12.70 -32.57 21.25
N ASP A 105 11.67 -32.85 22.04
CA ASP A 105 11.36 -34.18 22.51
C ASP A 105 10.74 -35.09 21.44
N ASN A 106 10.15 -34.48 20.42
CA ASN A 106 9.49 -35.17 19.31
C ASN A 106 10.17 -34.93 17.93
N PHE A 107 11.36 -34.33 17.93
CA PHE A 107 12.06 -34.02 16.69
C PHE A 107 12.93 -35.19 16.21
N ASP A 108 12.80 -35.50 14.92
CA ASP A 108 13.71 -36.39 14.19
C ASP A 108 14.25 -35.64 12.94
N MET A 109 15.55 -35.79 12.66
CA MET A 109 16.18 -35.12 11.52
C MET A 109 15.51 -35.39 10.19
N SER A 110 14.83 -36.54 10.02
CA SER A 110 14.06 -36.82 8.80
C SER A 110 12.84 -35.89 8.64
N MET A 111 12.35 -35.29 9.73
CA MET A 111 11.25 -34.33 9.68
C MET A 111 11.61 -33.05 8.91
N LEU A 112 12.90 -32.67 8.89
CA LEU A 112 13.34 -31.51 8.08
C LEU A 112 13.00 -31.67 6.60
N LEU A 113 12.86 -32.89 6.12
CA LEU A 113 12.47 -33.16 4.73
C LEU A 113 10.97 -33.00 4.48
N THR A 114 10.14 -32.95 5.53
CA THR A 114 8.68 -32.96 5.44
C THR A 114 7.99 -31.87 6.27
N ILE A 115 8.66 -31.30 7.30
CA ILE A 115 8.05 -30.29 8.16
C ILE A 115 7.68 -29.06 7.35
N ARG A 116 6.47 -28.56 7.57
CA ARG A 116 6.00 -27.28 7.06
C ARG A 116 5.14 -26.62 8.12
N PHE A 117 5.51 -25.41 8.49
CA PHE A 117 4.76 -24.62 9.45
C PHE A 117 3.60 -23.91 8.76
N GLU A 118 2.44 -23.95 9.39
CA GLU A 118 1.23 -23.30 8.86
C GLU A 118 1.21 -21.77 9.08
N CYS A 119 2.27 -21.20 9.64
CA CYS A 119 2.43 -19.76 9.77
C CYS A 119 2.82 -19.13 8.42
N ASP A 120 2.30 -17.94 8.15
CA ASP A 120 2.61 -17.17 6.93
C ASP A 120 3.55 -16.00 7.19
N GLY A 121 3.83 -15.68 8.47
CA GLY A 121 4.64 -14.53 8.86
C GLY A 121 4.04 -13.18 8.48
N LEU A 122 2.76 -13.12 8.09
CA LEU A 122 2.09 -11.88 7.76
C LEU A 122 1.37 -11.32 8.98
N GLY A 123 1.39 -9.99 9.12
CA GLY A 123 0.71 -9.28 10.18
C GLY A 123 0.23 -7.92 9.73
N ALA A 124 -0.69 -7.32 10.49
CA ALA A 124 -1.13 -5.95 10.29
C ALA A 124 -1.52 -5.29 11.61
N CYS A 125 -1.26 -4.00 11.72
CA CYS A 125 -1.86 -3.17 12.74
C CYS A 125 -2.38 -1.85 12.15
N LEU A 126 -3.56 -1.45 12.62
CA LEU A 126 -4.25 -0.25 12.19
C LEU A 126 -4.53 0.64 13.40
N LYS A 127 -4.29 1.96 13.29
CA LYS A 127 -4.73 2.88 14.33
C LYS A 127 -6.21 2.72 14.62
N ASN A 128 -6.59 2.79 15.89
CA ASN A 128 -7.95 2.59 16.39
C ASN A 128 -9.01 3.54 15.78
N LYS A 129 -8.60 4.56 15.04
CA LYS A 129 -9.51 5.40 14.25
C LYS A 129 -10.01 4.75 12.96
N HIS A 130 -9.33 3.71 12.48
CA HIS A 130 -9.74 2.91 11.33
C HIS A 130 -10.34 1.59 11.81
N ALA A 131 -11.15 0.94 10.98
CA ALA A 131 -11.73 -0.35 11.32
C ALA A 131 -11.19 -1.45 10.40
N LEU A 132 -10.64 -2.49 11.01
CA LEU A 132 -10.36 -3.76 10.33
C LEU A 132 -11.65 -4.59 10.32
N ASN A 133 -12.30 -4.68 9.16
CA ASN A 133 -13.62 -5.34 9.05
C ASN A 133 -13.47 -6.85 8.88
N SER A 134 -12.52 -7.29 8.07
CA SER A 134 -12.24 -8.70 7.83
C SER A 134 -10.80 -8.92 7.37
N MET A 135 -10.31 -10.13 7.56
CA MET A 135 -9.05 -10.61 7.02
C MET A 135 -9.27 -12.02 6.44
N GLN A 136 -8.72 -12.24 5.26
CA GLN A 136 -8.69 -13.55 4.60
C GLN A 136 -7.24 -13.89 4.25
N ARG A 137 -6.80 -15.08 4.63
CA ARG A 137 -5.48 -15.63 4.31
C ARG A 137 -5.56 -16.56 3.11
N THR A 138 -4.60 -16.44 2.19
CA THR A 138 -4.45 -17.33 1.04
C THR A 138 -2.98 -17.71 0.89
N ALA A 139 -2.67 -19.00 0.93
CA ALA A 139 -1.33 -19.50 0.70
C ALA A 139 -0.98 -19.48 -0.78
N TRP A 140 0.31 -19.29 -1.09
CA TRP A 140 0.79 -19.54 -2.46
C TRP A 140 0.65 -21.02 -2.82
N THR A 141 0.25 -21.29 -4.04
CA THR A 141 0.17 -22.65 -4.58
C THR A 141 1.53 -23.20 -4.95
N ASP A 142 2.40 -22.32 -5.40
CA ASP A 142 3.75 -22.66 -5.85
C ASP A 142 4.79 -21.91 -5.03
N TYR A 143 5.88 -22.61 -4.75
CA TYR A 143 7.09 -22.11 -4.10
C TYR A 143 8.28 -22.94 -4.57
N TYR A 144 9.49 -22.42 -4.42
CA TYR A 144 10.69 -23.16 -4.78
C TYR A 144 11.63 -23.31 -3.59
N GLY A 145 12.41 -24.38 -3.58
CA GLY A 145 13.32 -24.70 -2.49
C GLY A 145 12.64 -25.25 -1.22
N ARG A 146 13.44 -25.79 -0.34
CA ARG A 146 12.98 -26.29 0.95
C ARG A 146 13.94 -26.00 2.10
N LEU A 147 15.17 -26.54 2.06
CA LEU A 147 16.29 -26.25 2.96
C LEU A 147 17.39 -25.47 2.24
N ASP A 148 17.13 -25.08 1.04
CA ASP A 148 17.86 -24.26 0.11
C ASP A 148 16.92 -23.16 -0.39
N HIS A 149 17.39 -22.21 -1.17
CA HIS A 149 16.59 -21.15 -1.76
C HIS A 149 15.69 -20.46 -0.72
N ALA A 150 16.31 -19.82 0.27
CA ALA A 150 15.68 -19.04 1.34
C ALA A 150 14.62 -19.79 2.18
N TRP A 151 14.59 -21.13 2.15
CA TRP A 151 13.74 -22.00 2.97
C TRP A 151 12.23 -21.82 2.72
N ASP A 152 11.81 -21.38 1.55
CA ASP A 152 10.41 -21.08 1.23
C ASP A 152 9.44 -22.25 1.40
N GLY A 153 9.95 -23.49 1.30
CA GLY A 153 9.16 -24.69 1.56
C GLY A 153 8.90 -25.02 3.04
N ILE A 154 9.51 -24.29 3.99
CA ILE A 154 9.40 -24.58 5.43
C ILE A 154 8.19 -23.86 6.04
N VAL A 155 7.82 -22.68 5.56
CA VAL A 155 6.66 -21.91 6.03
C VAL A 155 5.60 -21.82 4.94
N THR A 156 4.38 -21.47 5.32
CA THR A 156 3.26 -21.36 4.38
C THR A 156 3.05 -19.90 3.95
N LYS A 157 4.04 -19.33 3.22
CA LYS A 157 3.93 -17.97 2.67
C LYS A 157 2.68 -17.80 1.80
N GLY A 158 2.25 -16.56 1.64
CA GLY A 158 1.04 -16.24 0.89
C GLY A 158 0.75 -14.75 0.87
N PHE A 159 -0.54 -14.44 0.82
CA PHE A 159 -1.04 -13.09 1.01
C PHE A 159 -2.25 -13.08 1.96
N ARG A 160 -2.46 -11.93 2.62
CA ARG A 160 -3.67 -11.63 3.39
C ARG A 160 -4.40 -10.48 2.74
N ARG A 161 -5.70 -10.65 2.53
CA ARG A 161 -6.62 -9.62 2.05
C ARG A 161 -7.36 -9.04 3.24
N TYR A 162 -7.23 -7.73 3.44
CA TYR A 162 -7.88 -6.98 4.50
C TYR A 162 -8.96 -6.07 3.92
N GLU A 163 -10.13 -6.06 4.51
CA GLU A 163 -11.15 -5.04 4.27
C GLU A 163 -11.07 -3.99 5.38
N VAL A 164 -10.84 -2.75 5.01
CA VAL A 164 -10.60 -1.66 5.94
C VAL A 164 -11.59 -0.53 5.69
N THR A 165 -12.17 0.00 6.77
CA THR A 165 -12.92 1.27 6.73
C THR A 165 -12.05 2.36 7.34
N LEU A 166 -11.72 3.36 6.54
CA LEU A 166 -10.98 4.54 6.98
C LEU A 166 -11.83 5.40 7.93
N HIS A 167 -11.19 6.34 8.63
CA HIS A 167 -11.84 7.16 9.65
C HIS A 167 -13.08 7.91 9.14
N GLU A 168 -13.03 8.46 7.93
CA GLU A 168 -14.14 9.19 7.30
C GLU A 168 -15.18 8.25 6.63
N GLY A 169 -15.02 6.93 6.77
CA GLY A 169 -15.95 5.93 6.26
C GLY A 169 -15.65 5.38 4.88
N THR A 170 -14.57 5.80 4.23
CA THR A 170 -14.12 5.21 2.96
C THR A 170 -13.70 3.76 3.15
N GLN A 171 -14.20 2.87 2.28
CA GLN A 171 -13.79 1.47 2.28
C GLN A 171 -12.66 1.25 1.28
N ILE A 172 -11.60 0.60 1.73
CA ILE A 172 -10.46 0.17 0.91
C ILE A 172 -10.18 -1.30 1.14
N VAL A 173 -9.45 -1.91 0.22
CA VAL A 173 -8.91 -3.27 0.37
C VAL A 173 -7.40 -3.19 0.39
N VAL A 174 -6.75 -3.93 1.28
CA VAL A 174 -5.29 -4.02 1.34
C VAL A 174 -4.87 -5.47 1.21
N TYR A 175 -3.93 -5.74 0.32
CA TYR A 175 -3.24 -7.03 0.20
C TYR A 175 -1.83 -6.88 0.74
N ASN A 176 -1.53 -7.62 1.80
CA ASN A 176 -0.18 -7.79 2.35
C ASN A 176 0.35 -9.15 1.93
N MET A 177 1.57 -9.21 1.43
CA MET A 177 2.14 -10.45 0.91
C MET A 177 3.62 -10.60 1.20
N HIS A 178 4.05 -11.86 1.16
CA HIS A 178 5.46 -12.24 1.13
C HIS A 178 5.62 -13.32 0.04
N MET A 179 6.40 -13.01 -1.00
CA MET A 179 6.63 -13.92 -2.13
C MET A 179 7.86 -14.79 -1.90
N ASP A 180 8.07 -15.71 -2.81
CA ASP A 180 9.21 -16.62 -2.87
C ASP A 180 10.51 -15.84 -2.97
N ALA A 181 11.47 -16.13 -2.11
CA ALA A 181 12.75 -15.47 -2.04
C ALA A 181 13.83 -16.25 -2.81
N SER A 182 14.88 -15.57 -3.22
CA SER A 182 16.10 -16.19 -3.76
C SER A 182 17.26 -15.91 -2.84
N ASP A 183 18.15 -16.87 -2.66
CA ASP A 183 19.42 -16.60 -2.00
C ASP A 183 20.28 -15.67 -2.85
N ALA A 184 20.94 -14.69 -2.23
CA ALA A 184 21.80 -13.74 -2.94
C ALA A 184 22.93 -14.41 -3.76
N SER A 185 23.40 -15.59 -3.30
CA SER A 185 24.40 -16.39 -4.01
C SER A 185 23.85 -17.03 -5.29
N ASP A 186 22.60 -17.47 -5.26
CA ASP A 186 21.90 -18.05 -6.41
C ASP A 186 21.57 -16.98 -7.44
N GLU A 187 21.12 -15.82 -6.99
CA GLU A 187 20.96 -14.64 -7.86
C GLU A 187 22.26 -14.24 -8.56
N ALA A 188 23.35 -14.14 -7.80
CA ALA A 188 24.65 -13.74 -8.34
C ALA A 188 25.22 -14.78 -9.33
N SER A 189 24.88 -16.05 -9.18
CA SER A 189 25.32 -17.15 -10.07
C SER A 189 24.35 -17.44 -11.21
N GLY A 190 23.12 -16.87 -11.19
CA GLY A 190 22.04 -17.15 -12.13
C GLY A 190 21.36 -18.51 -11.92
N ASN A 191 21.41 -19.05 -10.72
CA ASN A 191 20.77 -20.31 -10.32
C ASN A 191 19.36 -20.12 -9.74
N ASP A 192 18.81 -18.91 -9.79
CA ASP A 192 17.53 -18.51 -9.21
C ASP A 192 16.31 -18.70 -10.15
N GLU A 193 16.45 -19.48 -11.21
CA GLU A 193 15.35 -19.69 -12.18
C GLU A 193 14.12 -20.34 -11.54
N GLY A 194 14.31 -21.27 -10.58
CA GLY A 194 13.21 -21.91 -9.85
C GLY A 194 12.42 -20.91 -9.02
N ASP A 195 13.10 -20.04 -8.26
CA ASP A 195 12.51 -18.97 -7.45
C ASP A 195 11.75 -17.98 -8.35
N ARG A 196 12.36 -17.59 -9.46
CA ARG A 196 11.75 -16.68 -10.43
C ARG A 196 10.46 -17.26 -11.03
N LEU A 197 10.43 -18.56 -11.36
CA LEU A 197 9.22 -19.24 -11.85
C LEU A 197 8.16 -19.35 -10.76
N ALA A 198 8.53 -19.60 -9.51
CA ALA A 198 7.62 -19.58 -8.37
C ALA A 198 6.97 -18.19 -8.22
N ARG A 199 7.75 -17.11 -8.22
CA ARG A 199 7.23 -15.73 -8.17
C ARG A 199 6.31 -15.41 -9.36
N GLN A 200 6.61 -15.85 -10.58
CA GLN A 200 5.71 -15.68 -11.73
C GLN A 200 4.36 -16.36 -11.53
N SER A 201 4.36 -17.56 -10.95
CA SER A 201 3.13 -18.27 -10.59
C SER A 201 2.37 -17.53 -9.50
N GLN A 202 3.05 -17.01 -8.47
CA GLN A 202 2.47 -16.23 -7.37
C GLN A 202 1.87 -14.91 -7.87
N TRP A 203 2.55 -14.19 -8.77
CA TRP A 203 1.96 -13.02 -9.45
C TRP A 203 0.69 -13.39 -10.23
N THR A 204 0.68 -14.52 -10.92
CA THR A 204 -0.49 -15.00 -11.66
C THR A 204 -1.66 -15.32 -10.72
N GLN A 205 -1.37 -15.98 -9.59
CA GLN A 205 -2.37 -16.27 -8.55
C GLN A 205 -2.95 -14.99 -7.96
N LEU A 206 -2.11 -14.01 -7.61
CA LEU A 206 -2.54 -12.72 -7.09
C LEU A 206 -3.42 -11.95 -8.10
N VAL A 207 -3.01 -11.91 -9.38
CA VAL A 207 -3.79 -11.25 -10.43
C VAL A 207 -5.15 -11.90 -10.62
N SER A 208 -5.23 -13.23 -10.50
CA SER A 208 -6.52 -13.95 -10.55
C SER A 208 -7.43 -13.51 -9.41
N GLU A 209 -6.92 -13.51 -8.19
CA GLU A 209 -7.65 -13.05 -6.98
C GLU A 209 -8.11 -11.59 -7.12
N LEU A 210 -7.21 -10.69 -7.54
CA LEU A 210 -7.55 -9.27 -7.71
C LEU A 210 -8.66 -9.05 -8.74
N LYS A 211 -8.64 -9.79 -9.87
CA LYS A 211 -9.67 -9.68 -10.92
C LYS A 211 -11.06 -10.00 -10.43
N ASP A 212 -11.20 -10.90 -9.47
CA ASP A 212 -12.48 -11.26 -8.88
C ASP A 212 -13.07 -10.13 -8.02
N HIS A 213 -12.24 -9.14 -7.62
CA HIS A 213 -12.62 -8.02 -6.76
C HIS A 213 -12.59 -6.64 -7.43
N LEU A 214 -12.21 -6.53 -8.71
CA LEU A 214 -12.17 -5.23 -9.41
C LEU A 214 -13.55 -4.62 -9.66
N ASP A 215 -14.63 -5.41 -9.62
CA ASP A 215 -16.00 -4.93 -9.79
C ASP A 215 -16.60 -4.29 -8.53
N ASP A 216 -15.87 -4.33 -7.41
CA ASP A 216 -16.32 -3.76 -6.13
C ASP A 216 -16.24 -2.22 -6.10
N ASP A 217 -15.69 -1.59 -7.13
CA ASP A 217 -15.47 -0.12 -7.24
C ASP A 217 -14.72 0.48 -6.02
N ARG A 218 -13.97 -0.35 -5.30
CA ARG A 218 -13.14 0.05 -4.15
C ARG A 218 -11.67 0.15 -4.55
N PRO A 219 -10.93 1.15 -4.07
CA PRO A 219 -9.49 1.19 -4.29
C PRO A 219 -8.79 0.09 -3.49
N ILE A 220 -7.71 -0.44 -4.08
CA ILE A 220 -6.93 -1.53 -3.51
C ILE A 220 -5.49 -1.05 -3.34
N ILE A 221 -4.88 -1.36 -2.19
CA ILE A 221 -3.44 -1.23 -1.96
C ILE A 221 -2.86 -2.64 -1.96
N VAL A 222 -1.80 -2.87 -2.72
CA VAL A 222 -1.04 -4.11 -2.74
C VAL A 222 0.36 -3.78 -2.24
N LEU A 223 0.80 -4.40 -1.15
CA LEU A 223 2.08 -4.10 -0.52
C LEU A 223 2.73 -5.35 0.08
N GLY A 224 3.99 -5.24 0.41
CA GLY A 224 4.74 -6.31 1.06
C GLY A 224 6.10 -6.55 0.43
N ASP A 225 6.74 -7.60 0.92
CA ASP A 225 7.96 -8.14 0.36
C ASP A 225 7.61 -9.06 -0.81
N MET A 226 7.86 -8.55 -2.00
CA MET A 226 7.53 -9.27 -3.24
C MET A 226 8.71 -10.05 -3.79
N ASN A 227 9.89 -9.90 -3.18
CA ASN A 227 11.14 -10.54 -3.62
C ASN A 227 11.39 -10.38 -5.14
N SER A 228 10.79 -9.34 -5.74
CA SER A 228 10.70 -9.15 -7.19
C SER A 228 11.28 -7.82 -7.62
N TYR A 229 12.08 -7.84 -8.68
CA TYR A 229 12.58 -6.65 -9.35
C TYR A 229 11.93 -6.47 -10.72
N TYR A 230 11.69 -5.24 -11.14
CA TYR A 230 11.18 -4.97 -12.49
C TYR A 230 12.06 -5.53 -13.59
N SER A 231 13.38 -5.38 -13.39
CA SER A 231 14.39 -5.85 -14.35
C SER A 231 14.45 -7.38 -14.51
N ARG A 232 13.96 -8.15 -13.52
CA ARG A 232 14.09 -9.61 -13.49
C ARG A 232 12.78 -10.35 -13.69
N ASP A 233 11.72 -9.89 -13.02
CA ASP A 233 10.46 -10.64 -12.93
C ASP A 233 9.38 -10.10 -13.87
N ASN A 234 9.69 -9.08 -14.70
CA ASN A 234 8.76 -8.49 -15.67
C ASN A 234 7.42 -8.04 -15.04
N ILE A 235 7.48 -7.33 -13.92
CA ILE A 235 6.30 -6.96 -13.10
C ILE A 235 5.22 -6.25 -13.94
N ASP A 236 5.62 -5.40 -14.90
CA ASP A 236 4.66 -4.74 -15.79
C ASP A 236 3.84 -5.78 -16.60
N GLU A 237 4.47 -6.85 -17.09
CA GLU A 237 3.82 -7.86 -17.92
C GLU A 237 3.00 -8.85 -17.09
N VAL A 238 3.49 -9.25 -15.89
CA VAL A 238 2.83 -10.29 -15.08
C VAL A 238 1.78 -9.73 -14.15
N PHE A 239 1.84 -8.44 -13.79
CA PHE A 239 0.96 -7.83 -12.80
C PHE A 239 0.19 -6.61 -13.35
N VAL A 240 0.89 -5.57 -13.83
CA VAL A 240 0.26 -4.30 -14.19
C VAL A 240 -0.66 -4.47 -15.40
N LEU A 241 -0.12 -4.90 -16.54
CA LEU A 241 -0.87 -5.02 -17.79
C LEU A 241 -2.08 -5.97 -17.71
N PRO A 242 -2.02 -7.15 -17.04
CA PRO A 242 -3.19 -8.02 -16.90
C PRO A 242 -4.35 -7.42 -16.13
N ILE A 243 -4.08 -6.52 -15.17
CA ILE A 243 -5.12 -5.81 -14.41
C ILE A 243 -5.71 -4.68 -15.27
N GLU A 244 -4.88 -3.85 -15.87
CA GLU A 244 -5.31 -2.72 -16.69
C GLU A 244 -6.05 -3.17 -17.97
N ALA A 245 -5.66 -4.31 -18.55
CA ALA A 245 -6.34 -4.90 -19.70
C ALA A 245 -7.81 -5.26 -19.44
N THR A 246 -8.23 -5.37 -18.16
CA THR A 246 -9.65 -5.54 -17.82
C THR A 246 -10.49 -4.31 -18.13
N GLY A 247 -9.87 -3.13 -18.25
CA GLY A 247 -10.56 -1.84 -18.38
C GLY A 247 -11.31 -1.39 -17.12
N LYS A 248 -11.14 -2.09 -15.98
CA LYS A 248 -11.85 -1.81 -14.72
C LYS A 248 -11.03 -0.98 -13.74
N ALA A 249 -9.71 -1.04 -13.82
CA ALA A 249 -8.81 -0.38 -12.90
C ALA A 249 -7.51 0.10 -13.57
N THR A 250 -6.80 0.99 -12.89
CA THR A 250 -5.44 1.43 -13.20
C THR A 250 -4.51 1.04 -12.07
N VAL A 251 -3.27 0.67 -12.37
CA VAL A 251 -2.25 0.29 -11.39
C VAL A 251 -1.17 1.36 -11.33
N THR A 252 -0.82 1.79 -10.13
CA THR A 252 0.26 2.75 -9.88
C THR A 252 1.24 2.14 -8.89
N ASP A 253 2.51 1.95 -9.28
CA ASP A 253 3.60 1.76 -8.33
C ASP A 253 3.89 3.12 -7.69
N VAL A 254 3.71 3.21 -6.37
CA VAL A 254 3.76 4.49 -5.65
C VAL A 254 5.15 5.10 -5.71
N TRP A 255 6.19 4.30 -5.65
CA TRP A 255 7.55 4.82 -5.70
C TRP A 255 7.95 5.28 -7.10
N LYS A 256 7.55 4.53 -8.14
CA LYS A 256 7.75 4.98 -9.55
C LYS A 256 7.01 6.29 -9.84
N GLU A 257 5.78 6.43 -9.33
CA GLU A 257 5.00 7.68 -9.45
C GLU A 257 5.71 8.87 -8.78
N MET A 258 6.43 8.63 -7.67
CA MET A 258 7.23 9.64 -6.97
C MET A 258 8.61 9.90 -7.59
N GLY A 259 8.90 9.35 -8.77
CA GLY A 259 10.11 9.65 -9.56
C GLY A 259 11.30 8.72 -9.33
N SER A 260 11.06 7.51 -8.81
CA SER A 260 12.07 6.46 -8.66
C SER A 260 11.94 5.37 -9.74
N ASP A 261 12.95 4.53 -9.87
CA ASP A 261 12.90 3.30 -10.68
C ASP A 261 12.21 2.14 -9.96
N SER A 262 12.07 2.22 -8.62
CA SER A 262 11.44 1.18 -7.78
C SER A 262 12.11 -0.20 -7.87
N GLU A 263 13.41 -0.24 -8.13
CA GLU A 263 14.19 -1.49 -8.08
C GLU A 263 14.51 -1.84 -6.62
N THR A 264 13.50 -2.37 -5.93
CA THR A 264 13.55 -2.89 -4.55
C THR A 264 12.66 -4.12 -4.45
N LEU A 265 12.90 -4.98 -3.47
CA LEU A 265 12.10 -6.18 -3.20
C LEU A 265 10.73 -5.81 -2.66
N ASP A 266 10.70 -4.87 -1.69
CA ASP A 266 9.46 -4.36 -1.12
C ASP A 266 8.80 -3.33 -2.03
N LYS A 267 7.48 -3.38 -2.14
CA LYS A 267 6.71 -2.46 -2.98
C LYS A 267 5.39 -2.05 -2.35
N ILE A 268 4.88 -0.90 -2.83
CA ILE A 268 3.51 -0.44 -2.55
C ILE A 268 2.87 -0.07 -3.87
N PHE A 269 1.85 -0.81 -4.28
CA PHE A 269 1.01 -0.48 -5.43
C PHE A 269 -0.34 0.06 -4.98
N CYS A 270 -0.87 0.99 -5.75
CA CYS A 270 -2.24 1.47 -5.65
C CYS A 270 -3.01 1.06 -6.90
N ILE A 271 -4.13 0.36 -6.74
CA ILE A 271 -5.04 -0.03 -7.81
C ILE A 271 -6.32 0.76 -7.64
N ASN A 272 -6.54 1.69 -8.55
CA ASN A 272 -7.72 2.55 -8.53
C ASN A 272 -8.78 2.05 -9.49
N PRO A 273 -10.04 1.88 -9.06
CA PRO A 273 -11.13 1.56 -9.96
C PRO A 273 -11.34 2.67 -10.98
N VAL A 274 -11.83 2.34 -12.18
CA VAL A 274 -12.19 3.35 -13.19
C VAL A 274 -13.30 4.26 -12.65
N ASN A 275 -14.27 3.67 -11.95
CA ASN A 275 -15.35 4.37 -11.26
C ASN A 275 -15.12 4.34 -9.74
N GLY A 276 -15.83 5.20 -8.99
CA GLY A 276 -15.75 5.21 -7.53
C GLY A 276 -14.64 6.07 -6.96
N VAL A 277 -14.33 5.83 -5.68
CA VAL A 277 -13.31 6.53 -4.92
C VAL A 277 -11.92 6.12 -5.42
N LYS A 278 -10.99 7.06 -5.40
CA LYS A 278 -9.59 6.84 -5.77
C LYS A 278 -8.64 7.24 -4.66
N LEU A 279 -7.52 6.58 -4.60
CA LEU A 279 -6.39 6.95 -3.75
C LEU A 279 -5.34 7.64 -4.59
N GLN A 280 -4.94 8.84 -4.18
CA GLN A 280 -3.85 9.58 -4.80
C GLN A 280 -2.62 9.49 -3.89
N PRO A 281 -1.53 8.86 -4.32
CA PRO A 281 -0.27 8.93 -3.58
C PRO A 281 0.20 10.38 -3.49
N THR A 282 0.61 10.82 -2.31
CA THR A 282 1.09 12.19 -2.04
C THR A 282 2.49 12.22 -1.45
N ALA A 283 2.95 11.12 -0.87
CA ALA A 283 4.31 10.96 -0.38
C ALA A 283 4.72 9.48 -0.41
N PHE A 284 6.02 9.24 -0.53
CA PHE A 284 6.66 7.95 -0.38
C PHE A 284 8.01 8.12 0.31
N SER A 285 8.37 7.20 1.18
CA SER A 285 9.68 7.16 1.83
C SER A 285 10.18 5.73 2.03
N ILE A 286 11.50 5.58 2.03
CA ILE A 286 12.19 4.45 2.64
C ILE A 286 12.76 4.99 3.94
N ASP A 287 12.26 4.49 5.04
CA ASP A 287 12.52 5.08 6.36
C ASP A 287 13.79 4.51 7.00
N LYS A 288 14.95 4.95 6.49
CA LYS A 288 16.29 4.57 6.98
C LYS A 288 16.74 5.35 8.20
N GLU A 289 16.33 6.63 8.29
CA GLU A 289 16.78 7.50 9.37
C GLU A 289 16.21 7.08 10.73
N GLY A 290 17.08 6.74 11.66
CA GLY A 290 16.72 6.27 12.99
C GLY A 290 16.33 4.79 13.07
N TYR A 291 16.25 4.07 11.94
CA TYR A 291 16.02 2.62 11.92
C TYR A 291 17.33 1.88 12.12
N GLN A 292 17.94 2.09 13.29
CA GLN A 292 19.26 1.53 13.62
C GLN A 292 19.50 1.48 15.14
N ASP A 293 20.36 0.57 15.56
CA ASP A 293 20.96 0.52 16.89
C ASP A 293 22.49 0.60 16.76
N GLY A 294 23.11 1.56 17.46
CA GLY A 294 24.56 1.74 17.45
C GLY A 294 25.17 1.95 16.04
N GLY A 295 24.38 2.32 15.04
CA GLY A 295 24.81 2.52 13.64
C GLY A 295 24.59 1.30 12.74
N THR A 296 24.03 0.20 13.27
CA THR A 296 23.61 -0.97 12.51
C THR A 296 22.10 -0.91 12.28
N ALA A 297 21.62 -1.25 11.07
CA ALA A 297 20.19 -1.34 10.77
C ALA A 297 19.52 -2.36 11.70
N LEU A 298 18.25 -2.13 12.06
CA LEU A 298 17.50 -2.99 12.98
C LEU A 298 17.07 -4.33 12.35
N GLY A 299 17.04 -4.43 11.04
CA GLY A 299 16.77 -5.62 10.24
C GLY A 299 17.41 -5.45 8.87
N ASP A 300 17.29 -6.43 8.02
CA ASP A 300 17.81 -6.42 6.65
C ASP A 300 16.93 -5.63 5.67
N HIS A 301 15.67 -5.35 6.04
CA HIS A 301 14.74 -4.49 5.33
C HIS A 301 14.49 -3.17 6.07
N TYR A 302 14.21 -2.11 5.32
CA TYR A 302 13.76 -0.83 5.87
C TYR A 302 12.26 -0.64 5.63
N PRO A 303 11.53 -0.01 6.58
CA PRO A 303 10.12 0.29 6.34
C PRO A 303 9.94 1.14 5.08
N LEU A 304 9.07 0.71 4.17
CA LEU A 304 8.54 1.53 3.09
C LEU A 304 7.24 2.16 3.53
N ALA A 305 7.09 3.46 3.36
CA ALA A 305 5.87 4.16 3.73
C ALA A 305 5.33 5.02 2.59
N ALA A 306 4.01 5.05 2.47
CA ALA A 306 3.28 5.91 1.53
C ALA A 306 2.16 6.67 2.24
N THR A 307 1.89 7.89 1.79
CA THR A 307 0.73 8.66 2.21
C THR A 307 -0.22 8.80 1.02
N PHE A 308 -1.49 8.57 1.28
CA PHE A 308 -2.57 8.67 0.30
C PHE A 308 -3.57 9.74 0.69
N GLU A 309 -4.10 10.43 -0.30
CA GLU A 309 -5.29 11.27 -0.20
C GLU A 309 -6.46 10.57 -0.89
N VAL A 310 -7.59 10.49 -0.19
CA VAL A 310 -8.84 9.96 -0.75
C VAL A 310 -9.44 11.00 -1.70
N LYS A 311 -9.66 10.63 -2.95
CA LYS A 311 -10.31 11.45 -3.96
C LYS A 311 -11.70 10.88 -4.28
N ASP A 312 -12.74 11.58 -3.86
CA ASP A 312 -14.09 11.21 -4.24
C ASP A 312 -14.31 11.56 -5.73
N SER A 313 -14.81 10.61 -6.52
CA SER A 313 -15.17 10.83 -7.91
C SER A 313 -16.21 11.96 -8.10
N LYS A 314 -16.97 12.29 -7.06
CA LYS A 314 -17.93 13.39 -7.06
C LYS A 314 -17.28 14.76 -6.93
N THR A 315 -16.05 14.84 -6.39
CA THR A 315 -15.33 16.11 -6.22
C THR A 315 -14.71 16.62 -7.55
N LEU A 316 -14.63 15.77 -8.57
CA LEU A 316 -14.26 16.15 -9.94
C LEU A 316 -15.45 16.71 -10.75
N THR A 317 -16.59 16.94 -10.14
CA THR A 317 -17.62 17.76 -10.77
C THR A 317 -17.05 19.18 -10.86
N ILE A 318 -16.51 19.55 -12.01
CA ILE A 318 -16.29 20.93 -12.35
C ILE A 318 -17.59 21.64 -11.99
N LEU A 319 -17.56 22.47 -10.92
CA LEU A 319 -18.68 23.33 -10.60
C LEU A 319 -19.08 24.00 -11.90
N PRO A 320 -20.34 23.90 -12.37
CA PRO A 320 -20.75 24.65 -13.51
C PRO A 320 -20.41 26.11 -13.19
N PRO A 321 -19.78 26.85 -14.09
CA PRO A 321 -19.50 28.24 -13.85
C PRO A 321 -20.82 28.89 -13.42
N GLU A 322 -20.79 29.61 -12.28
CA GLU A 322 -21.94 30.38 -11.82
C GLU A 322 -22.62 31.02 -13.02
N SER A 323 -23.91 30.84 -13.14
CA SER A 323 -24.69 31.45 -14.20
C SER A 323 -24.71 32.97 -13.98
N THR A 324 -23.62 33.64 -14.33
CA THR A 324 -23.70 35.04 -14.64
C THR A 324 -24.53 35.13 -15.89
N SER A 325 -25.67 35.78 -15.76
CA SER A 325 -26.53 36.18 -16.87
C SER A 325 -25.78 37.17 -17.75
N ASP A 326 -24.90 36.66 -18.61
CA ASP A 326 -24.28 37.45 -19.65
C ASP A 326 -24.27 36.64 -20.94
N ASN A 327 -24.83 37.26 -21.97
CA ASN A 327 -25.02 36.75 -23.33
C ASN A 327 -23.69 36.51 -24.09
N ASP A 328 -22.56 36.41 -23.40
CA ASP A 328 -21.24 36.27 -24.01
C ASP A 328 -20.87 34.79 -24.11
N THR A 329 -21.17 34.18 -25.25
CA THR A 329 -20.80 32.80 -25.56
C THR A 329 -19.28 32.71 -25.73
N LYS A 330 -18.56 32.21 -24.72
CA LYS A 330 -17.10 32.01 -24.74
C LYS A 330 -16.77 30.71 -25.46
N TYR A 331 -15.85 30.77 -26.41
CA TYR A 331 -15.35 29.61 -27.13
C TYR A 331 -13.90 29.29 -26.72
N PHE A 332 -13.59 28.01 -26.62
CA PHE A 332 -12.26 27.53 -26.35
C PHE A 332 -11.85 26.47 -27.37
N SER A 333 -10.59 26.45 -27.75
CA SER A 333 -10.03 25.35 -28.53
C SER A 333 -10.12 24.04 -27.78
N ILE A 334 -9.93 22.91 -28.43
CA ILE A 334 -9.83 21.59 -27.79
C ILE A 334 -8.62 21.47 -26.82
N THR A 335 -7.65 22.39 -26.92
CA THR A 335 -6.50 22.52 -26.04
C THR A 335 -6.71 23.52 -24.90
N GLY A 336 -7.94 24.05 -24.73
CA GLY A 336 -8.31 24.96 -23.63
C GLY A 336 -7.98 26.44 -23.88
N GLN A 337 -7.42 26.84 -25.02
CA GLN A 337 -7.13 28.23 -25.33
C GLN A 337 -8.43 28.99 -25.69
N ARG A 338 -8.67 30.16 -25.06
CA ARG A 338 -9.84 31.02 -25.37
C ARG A 338 -9.76 31.59 -26.80
N ILE A 339 -10.85 31.45 -27.55
CA ILE A 339 -10.99 31.93 -28.93
C ILE A 339 -11.99 33.07 -28.93
N ALA A 340 -11.54 34.27 -29.32
CA ALA A 340 -12.37 35.46 -29.32
C ALA A 340 -13.37 35.46 -30.49
N GLN A 341 -12.96 34.97 -31.67
CA GLN A 341 -13.79 34.85 -32.88
C GLN A 341 -13.60 33.44 -33.45
N PRO A 342 -14.51 32.52 -33.19
CA PRO A 342 -14.39 31.16 -33.70
C PRO A 342 -14.71 31.13 -35.20
N THR A 343 -13.83 30.47 -35.96
CA THR A 343 -14.03 30.13 -37.36
C THR A 343 -14.58 28.72 -37.49
N LYS A 344 -14.76 28.24 -38.72
CA LYS A 344 -15.20 26.85 -38.96
C LYS A 344 -14.28 25.88 -38.24
N GLY A 345 -14.85 25.02 -37.37
CA GLY A 345 -14.07 24.04 -36.59
C GLY A 345 -14.78 23.55 -35.34
N LEU A 346 -14.05 22.68 -34.56
CA LEU A 346 -14.53 22.10 -33.30
C LEU A 346 -14.04 22.93 -32.11
N TYR A 347 -14.95 23.33 -31.24
CA TYR A 347 -14.70 24.17 -30.07
C TYR A 347 -15.38 23.59 -28.82
N ILE A 348 -14.97 24.08 -27.66
CA ILE A 348 -15.66 23.86 -26.40
C ILE A 348 -16.36 25.17 -26.01
N SER A 349 -17.65 25.10 -25.75
CA SER A 349 -18.43 26.23 -25.23
C SER A 349 -19.46 25.71 -24.23
N LYS A 350 -19.60 26.40 -23.10
CA LYS A 350 -20.47 25.99 -21.97
C LYS A 350 -20.28 24.52 -21.59
N GLY A 351 -19.00 24.03 -21.54
CA GLY A 351 -18.66 22.67 -21.23
C GLY A 351 -19.03 21.61 -22.26
N ARG A 352 -19.47 21.97 -23.44
CA ARG A 352 -19.87 21.05 -24.53
C ARG A 352 -19.01 21.24 -25.76
N LYS A 353 -18.75 20.14 -26.48
CA LYS A 353 -18.14 20.20 -27.82
C LYS A 353 -19.18 20.70 -28.80
N ILE A 354 -18.84 21.75 -29.56
CA ILE A 354 -19.68 22.33 -30.63
C ILE A 354 -18.89 22.41 -31.91
N MET A 355 -19.56 22.17 -33.03
CA MET A 355 -19.01 22.31 -34.37
C MET A 355 -19.56 23.59 -34.99
N ILE A 356 -18.69 24.53 -35.35
CA ILE A 356 -19.05 25.70 -36.16
C ILE A 356 -18.82 25.32 -37.62
N LYS A 357 -19.87 25.41 -38.43
CA LYS A 357 -19.88 25.03 -39.86
C LYS A 357 -19.43 26.17 -40.75
#